data_96d2bcd30baea245a4b46dcad280f038
#
_entry.id   96d2bcd30baea245a4b46dcad280f038
#
_cell.length_a   1.000
_cell.length_b   1.000
_cell.length_c   1.000
_cell.angle_alpha   90.00
_cell.angle_beta   90.00
_cell.angle_gamma   90.00
#
_symmetry.space_group_name_H-M   'P 1'
#
loop_
_entity.id
_entity.type
_entity.pdbx_description
1 polymer ?
#
loop_
_entity_poly.entity_id
_entity_poly.type
_entity_poly.pdbx_seq_one_letter_code
_entity_poly.pdbx_strand_id
1 'polypeptide(L)'
;MGSASGMAVPHRNPSAYLVETKHGFYIIDAGDGVARQLVQYNVDVEKILAVFISHTHADHAAGLMGLLQYFHLAGRKKALDIFLPSGVLPGFETLFPYFHIFQEKWPFRFRLRPIMPGKVVEKPGFHLWAIPNDHLKGNQPYAKKAGMDCDSYSFRFWESEGRPVLYTADIDSLEHVTSELNDVDVFISECTHVPVEAIIQSAVTARVPRIVLTHIPPELDGKGLNVDSAPEWMDITFASDGLNIEV
;
A
#
# COMPACT_ATOMS: atom_id res chain seq x y z
N MET A 1 -6.57 -6.07 -2.94
CA MET A 1 -6.02 -7.37 -3.39
C MET A 1 -5.55 -8.21 -2.22
N GLY A 2 -4.83 -7.68 -1.26
CA GLY A 2 -4.39 -8.39 -0.06
C GLY A 2 -4.75 -7.62 1.19
N SER A 3 -5.28 -8.30 2.20
CA SER A 3 -5.86 -7.70 3.42
C SER A 3 -5.34 -8.31 4.73
N ALA A 4 -4.40 -9.28 4.64
CA ALA A 4 -3.77 -9.89 5.81
C ALA A 4 -2.73 -8.95 6.44
N SER A 5 -2.47 -9.15 7.74
CA SER A 5 -1.27 -8.67 8.42
C SER A 5 -0.03 -9.46 8.00
N GLY A 6 1.13 -9.17 8.59
CA GLY A 6 2.37 -9.90 8.33
C GLY A 6 2.33 -11.40 8.69
N MET A 7 1.33 -11.84 9.46
CA MET A 7 1.11 -13.25 9.75
C MET A 7 0.31 -13.91 8.63
N ALA A 8 0.86 -14.95 8.01
CA ALA A 8 0.19 -15.67 6.94
C ALA A 8 -1.09 -16.38 7.43
N VAL A 9 -2.17 -16.18 6.69
CA VAL A 9 -3.47 -16.85 6.90
C VAL A 9 -3.99 -17.45 5.60
N PRO A 10 -4.81 -18.53 5.62
CA PRO A 10 -5.16 -19.27 4.40
C PRO A 10 -6.00 -18.49 3.38
N HIS A 11 -6.75 -17.50 3.82
CA HIS A 11 -7.81 -16.85 3.02
C HIS A 11 -7.52 -15.40 2.66
N ARG A 12 -6.36 -14.87 3.04
CA ARG A 12 -5.94 -13.51 2.77
C ARG A 12 -4.52 -13.50 2.27
N ASN A 13 -4.25 -12.63 1.32
CA ASN A 13 -2.88 -12.35 0.88
C ASN A 13 -2.32 -11.15 1.65
N PRO A 14 -0.99 -11.03 1.76
CA PRO A 14 -0.32 -9.85 2.28
C PRO A 14 -0.72 -8.57 1.56
N SER A 15 -0.42 -7.42 2.17
CA SER A 15 -0.87 -6.10 1.75
C SER A 15 -0.56 -5.79 0.28
N ALA A 16 -1.61 -5.55 -0.49
CA ALA A 16 -1.53 -5.06 -1.86
C ALA A 16 -2.87 -4.43 -2.27
N TYR A 17 -2.83 -3.25 -2.87
CA TYR A 17 -4.02 -2.53 -3.32
C TYR A 17 -3.88 -2.17 -4.79
N LEU A 18 -4.98 -2.30 -5.53
CA LEU A 18 -5.09 -1.86 -6.92
C LEU A 18 -6.01 -0.64 -6.96
N VAL A 19 -5.48 0.48 -7.37
CA VAL A 19 -6.25 1.71 -7.58
C VAL A 19 -6.52 1.82 -9.07
N GLU A 20 -7.79 1.78 -9.45
CA GLU A 20 -8.23 1.98 -10.83
C GLU A 20 -8.56 3.45 -11.06
N THR A 21 -8.10 3.99 -12.17
CA THR A 21 -8.44 5.32 -12.67
C THR A 21 -8.84 5.24 -14.14
N LYS A 22 -9.42 6.27 -14.69
CA LYS A 22 -9.72 6.35 -16.13
C LYS A 22 -8.48 6.21 -17.04
N HIS A 23 -7.27 6.38 -16.49
CA HIS A 23 -6.03 6.31 -17.25
C HIS A 23 -5.30 4.96 -17.13
N GLY A 24 -5.63 4.14 -16.15
CA GLY A 24 -5.01 2.86 -15.86
C GLY A 24 -4.95 2.57 -14.37
N PHE A 25 -4.04 1.70 -14.00
CA PHE A 25 -3.95 1.16 -12.64
C PHE A 25 -2.69 1.62 -11.92
N TYR A 26 -2.81 1.76 -10.60
CA TYR A 26 -1.70 1.96 -9.68
C TYR A 26 -1.72 0.87 -8.64
N ILE A 27 -0.55 0.35 -8.29
CA ILE A 27 -0.41 -0.64 -7.21
C ILE A 27 0.18 0.08 -6.00
N ILE A 28 -0.47 -0.07 -4.85
CA ILE A 28 0.05 0.37 -3.55
C ILE A 28 0.34 -0.88 -2.74
N ASP A 29 1.57 -1.03 -2.33
CA ASP A 29 2.20 -2.21 -1.76
C ASP A 29 2.17 -3.44 -2.68
N ALA A 30 3.13 -4.32 -2.49
CA ALA A 30 3.33 -5.52 -3.30
C ALA A 30 3.76 -6.69 -2.39
N GLY A 31 2.89 -7.06 -1.48
CA GLY A 31 3.08 -8.25 -0.65
C GLY A 31 3.08 -9.53 -1.50
N ASP A 32 3.47 -10.63 -0.89
CA ASP A 32 3.53 -11.90 -1.59
C ASP A 32 2.17 -12.29 -2.21
N GLY A 33 2.21 -12.85 -3.41
CA GLY A 33 1.01 -13.24 -4.14
C GLY A 33 0.38 -12.15 -5.00
N VAL A 34 0.85 -10.89 -4.99
CA VAL A 34 0.30 -9.79 -5.79
C VAL A 34 0.20 -10.12 -7.28
N ALA A 35 1.20 -10.78 -7.86
CA ALA A 35 1.16 -11.20 -9.28
C ALA A 35 0.02 -12.19 -9.55
N ARG A 36 -0.21 -13.14 -8.66
CA ARG A 36 -1.33 -14.09 -8.75
C ARG A 36 -2.69 -13.38 -8.67
N GLN A 37 -2.80 -12.38 -7.79
CA GLN A 37 -4.01 -11.57 -7.65
C GLN A 37 -4.33 -10.81 -8.94
N LEU A 38 -3.33 -10.21 -9.59
CA LEU A 38 -3.54 -9.55 -10.89
C LEU A 38 -4.08 -10.51 -11.95
N VAL A 39 -3.58 -11.75 -11.99
CA VAL A 39 -4.11 -12.79 -12.89
C VAL A 39 -5.54 -13.15 -12.52
N GLN A 40 -5.83 -13.37 -11.25
CA GLN A 40 -7.16 -13.75 -10.75
C GLN A 40 -8.22 -12.70 -11.09
N TYR A 41 -7.87 -11.41 -11.03
CA TYR A 41 -8.78 -10.31 -11.36
C TYR A 41 -8.69 -9.84 -12.82
N ASN A 42 -7.97 -10.58 -13.68
CA ASN A 42 -7.79 -10.27 -15.11
C ASN A 42 -7.28 -8.85 -15.38
N VAL A 43 -6.36 -8.37 -14.55
CA VAL A 43 -5.79 -7.03 -14.69
C VAL A 43 -4.82 -7.01 -15.87
N ASP A 44 -5.05 -6.09 -16.81
CA ASP A 44 -4.15 -5.86 -17.93
C ASP A 44 -2.85 -5.20 -17.44
N VAL A 45 -1.75 -5.95 -17.48
CA VAL A 45 -0.44 -5.48 -17.00
C VAL A 45 0.08 -4.27 -17.77
N GLU A 46 -0.34 -4.05 -19.02
CA GLU A 46 0.01 -2.88 -19.81
C GLU A 46 -0.65 -1.59 -19.31
N LYS A 47 -1.72 -1.70 -18.54
CA LYS A 47 -2.41 -0.56 -17.94
C LYS A 47 -1.88 -0.17 -16.56
N ILE A 48 -0.97 -0.93 -15.97
CA ILE A 48 -0.35 -0.57 -14.68
C ILE A 48 0.68 0.55 -14.93
N LEU A 49 0.49 1.69 -14.31
CA LEU A 49 1.26 2.91 -14.55
C LEU A 49 2.40 3.11 -13.55
N ALA A 50 2.19 2.73 -12.29
CA ALA A 50 3.23 2.76 -11.27
C ALA A 50 2.93 1.79 -10.12
N VAL A 51 3.98 1.51 -9.32
CA VAL A 51 3.91 0.78 -8.04
C VAL A 51 4.47 1.70 -6.96
N PHE A 52 3.79 1.77 -5.81
CA PHE A 52 4.21 2.52 -4.64
C PHE A 52 4.36 1.57 -3.47
N ILE A 53 5.50 1.57 -2.81
CA ILE A 53 5.78 0.73 -1.64
C ILE A 53 5.87 1.63 -0.41
N SER A 54 5.00 1.41 0.55
CA SER A 54 4.90 2.19 1.78
C SER A 54 6.14 2.02 2.66
N HIS A 55 6.56 0.78 2.84
CA HIS A 55 7.74 0.38 3.58
C HIS A 55 8.18 -1.04 3.16
N THR A 56 9.27 -1.57 3.70
CA THR A 56 9.89 -2.79 3.19
C THR A 56 9.78 -4.00 4.12
N HIS A 57 8.78 -4.06 4.99
CA HIS A 57 8.41 -5.35 5.56
C HIS A 57 7.99 -6.32 4.46
N ALA A 58 8.22 -7.61 4.67
CA ALA A 58 8.03 -8.63 3.63
C ALA A 58 6.58 -8.68 3.12
N ASP A 59 5.61 -8.50 3.99
CA ASP A 59 4.19 -8.49 3.67
C ASP A 59 3.73 -7.26 2.86
N HIS A 60 4.59 -6.25 2.68
CA HIS A 60 4.35 -5.08 1.84
C HIS A 60 5.22 -5.05 0.57
N ALA A 61 6.36 -5.76 0.54
CA ALA A 61 7.34 -5.60 -0.53
C ALA A 61 7.88 -6.90 -1.15
N ALA A 62 7.75 -8.07 -0.49
CA ALA A 62 8.39 -9.31 -0.98
C ALA A 62 7.87 -9.78 -2.34
N GLY A 63 6.63 -9.48 -2.69
CA GLY A 63 6.03 -9.82 -3.96
C GLY A 63 6.55 -9.02 -5.16
N LEU A 64 7.30 -7.93 -4.93
CA LEU A 64 7.77 -7.06 -6.01
C LEU A 64 8.65 -7.80 -7.04
N MET A 65 9.51 -8.71 -6.58
CA MET A 65 10.37 -9.50 -7.49
C MET A 65 9.53 -10.40 -8.39
N GLY A 66 8.57 -11.12 -7.83
CA GLY A 66 7.64 -11.96 -8.58
C GLY A 66 6.73 -11.15 -9.50
N LEU A 67 6.31 -9.95 -9.09
CA LEU A 67 5.52 -9.03 -9.90
C LEU A 67 6.29 -8.58 -11.16
N LEU A 68 7.54 -8.18 -11.00
CA LEU A 68 8.40 -7.78 -12.12
C LEU A 68 8.64 -8.94 -13.09
N GLN A 69 8.92 -10.13 -12.57
CA GLN A 69 9.06 -11.34 -13.39
C GLN A 69 7.76 -11.67 -14.13
N TYR A 70 6.61 -11.55 -13.47
CA TYR A 70 5.31 -11.74 -14.11
C TYR A 70 5.09 -10.74 -15.26
N PHE A 71 5.39 -9.46 -15.06
CA PHE A 71 5.28 -8.45 -16.12
C PHE A 71 6.15 -8.77 -17.33
N HIS A 72 7.36 -9.25 -17.08
CA HIS A 72 8.26 -9.70 -18.16
C HIS A 72 7.65 -10.88 -18.93
N LEU A 73 7.20 -11.92 -18.23
CA LEU A 73 6.65 -13.13 -18.84
C LEU A 73 5.30 -12.89 -19.53
N ALA A 74 4.49 -11.96 -19.03
CA ALA A 74 3.25 -11.50 -19.64
C ALA A 74 3.49 -10.61 -20.88
N GLY A 75 4.74 -10.30 -21.20
CA GLY A 75 5.11 -9.56 -22.40
C GLY A 75 4.87 -8.06 -22.33
N ARG A 76 4.81 -7.48 -21.10
CA ARG A 76 4.70 -6.03 -20.90
C ARG A 76 5.78 -5.28 -21.68
N LYS A 77 5.39 -4.16 -22.32
CA LYS A 77 6.28 -3.30 -23.11
C LYS A 77 6.40 -1.89 -22.55
N LYS A 78 5.33 -1.39 -21.88
CA LYS A 78 5.33 -0.04 -21.32
C LYS A 78 6.27 0.08 -20.12
N ALA A 79 6.98 1.19 -20.05
CA ALA A 79 7.83 1.51 -18.90
C ALA A 79 7.02 1.55 -17.59
N LEU A 80 7.69 1.29 -16.46
CA LEU A 80 7.09 1.26 -15.13
C LEU A 80 7.91 2.13 -14.17
N ASP A 81 7.26 3.00 -13.42
CA ASP A 81 7.88 3.66 -12.27
C ASP A 81 7.54 2.87 -10.99
N ILE A 82 8.56 2.64 -10.16
CA ILE A 82 8.43 1.97 -8.87
C ILE A 82 8.93 2.94 -7.81
N PHE A 83 8.02 3.42 -6.98
CA PHE A 83 8.33 4.33 -5.89
C PHE A 83 8.58 3.56 -4.61
N LEU A 84 9.73 3.81 -3.98
CA LEU A 84 10.22 3.13 -2.79
C LEU A 84 10.70 4.16 -1.76
N PRO A 85 10.72 3.83 -0.47
CA PRO A 85 11.46 4.59 0.52
C PRO A 85 12.92 4.82 0.06
N SER A 86 13.43 6.03 0.25
CA SER A 86 14.71 6.42 -0.37
C SER A 86 15.90 5.58 0.09
N GLY A 87 15.92 5.23 1.36
CA GLY A 87 17.02 4.49 1.98
C GLY A 87 17.19 3.04 1.50
N VAL A 88 16.18 2.46 0.81
CA VAL A 88 16.25 1.07 0.36
C VAL A 88 16.61 0.92 -1.12
N LEU A 89 16.61 2.00 -1.89
CA LEU A 89 16.86 1.94 -3.33
C LEU A 89 18.16 1.21 -3.71
N PRO A 90 19.34 1.49 -3.09
CA PRO A 90 20.58 0.79 -3.43
C PRO A 90 20.51 -0.72 -3.15
N GLY A 91 19.76 -1.11 -2.10
CA GLY A 91 19.54 -2.52 -1.77
C GLY A 91 18.76 -3.24 -2.87
N PHE A 92 17.69 -2.64 -3.36
CA PHE A 92 16.88 -3.22 -4.46
C PHE A 92 17.69 -3.32 -5.75
N GLU A 93 18.47 -2.31 -6.12
CA GLU A 93 19.36 -2.36 -7.30
C GLU A 93 20.37 -3.51 -7.18
N THR A 94 20.93 -3.74 -6.00
CA THR A 94 21.84 -4.85 -5.73
C THR A 94 21.12 -6.21 -5.77
N LEU A 95 19.84 -6.26 -5.35
CA LEU A 95 19.07 -7.50 -5.23
C LEU A 95 18.62 -8.06 -6.59
N PHE A 96 18.32 -7.21 -7.58
CA PHE A 96 17.78 -7.65 -8.87
C PHE A 96 18.63 -8.70 -9.59
N PRO A 97 19.97 -8.61 -9.69
CA PRO A 97 20.78 -9.64 -10.30
C PRO A 97 20.67 -11.02 -9.63
N TYR A 98 20.47 -11.07 -8.32
CA TYR A 98 20.28 -12.34 -7.60
C TYR A 98 18.97 -13.03 -7.96
N PHE A 99 17.96 -12.27 -8.41
CA PHE A 99 16.71 -12.79 -8.96
C PHE A 99 16.74 -12.91 -10.48
N HIS A 100 17.91 -12.78 -11.13
CA HIS A 100 18.06 -12.79 -12.59
C HIS A 100 17.21 -11.73 -13.30
N ILE A 101 16.93 -10.61 -12.64
CA ILE A 101 16.25 -9.47 -13.22
C ILE A 101 17.28 -8.60 -13.95
N PHE A 102 17.42 -8.82 -15.25
CA PHE A 102 18.32 -8.07 -16.13
C PHE A 102 17.48 -7.29 -17.15
N GLN A 103 17.30 -5.99 -16.88
CA GLN A 103 16.44 -5.15 -17.71
C GLN A 103 16.83 -5.12 -19.18
N GLU A 104 18.13 -5.31 -19.52
CA GLU A 104 18.61 -5.35 -20.90
C GLU A 104 18.01 -6.50 -21.71
N LYS A 105 17.58 -7.57 -21.06
CA LYS A 105 16.93 -8.74 -21.69
C LYS A 105 15.41 -8.62 -21.75
N TRP A 106 14.84 -7.61 -21.10
CA TRP A 106 13.39 -7.48 -20.94
C TRP A 106 12.79 -6.55 -21.99
N PRO A 107 11.52 -6.79 -22.40
CA PRO A 107 10.86 -5.95 -23.40
C PRO A 107 10.43 -4.58 -22.85
N PHE A 108 10.52 -4.36 -21.54
CA PHE A 108 10.20 -3.08 -20.88
C PHE A 108 11.32 -2.64 -19.94
N ARG A 109 11.28 -1.37 -19.55
CA ARG A 109 12.16 -0.79 -18.56
C ARG A 109 11.36 -0.39 -17.34
N PHE A 110 11.92 -0.56 -16.16
CA PHE A 110 11.39 0.04 -14.93
C PHE A 110 12.42 0.98 -14.31
N ARG A 111 11.94 1.93 -13.53
CA ARG A 111 12.77 2.93 -12.86
C ARG A 111 12.42 2.96 -11.40
N LEU A 112 13.41 2.77 -10.55
CA LEU A 112 13.26 3.02 -9.12
C LEU A 112 13.25 4.53 -8.87
N ARG A 113 12.28 4.99 -8.09
CA ARG A 113 12.07 6.38 -7.73
C ARG A 113 11.99 6.51 -6.22
N PRO A 114 12.70 7.47 -5.61
CA PRO A 114 12.52 7.73 -4.19
C PRO A 114 11.14 8.33 -3.93
N ILE A 115 10.49 7.87 -2.87
CA ILE A 115 9.40 8.61 -2.25
C ILE A 115 10.00 9.83 -1.56
N MET A 116 9.46 11.01 -1.85
CA MET A 116 9.92 12.28 -1.31
C MET A 116 8.84 12.87 -0.42
N PRO A 117 8.99 12.80 0.92
CA PRO A 117 8.03 13.41 1.85
C PRO A 117 7.81 14.91 1.54
N GLY A 118 6.59 15.38 1.72
CA GLY A 118 6.23 16.77 1.44
C GLY A 118 6.10 17.12 -0.04
N LYS A 119 6.23 16.15 -0.94
CA LYS A 119 5.99 16.34 -2.39
C LYS A 119 4.89 15.40 -2.86
N VAL A 120 3.97 15.94 -3.64
CA VAL A 120 2.96 15.15 -4.34
C VAL A 120 3.63 14.45 -5.53
N VAL A 121 3.41 13.14 -5.65
CA VAL A 121 3.72 12.41 -6.88
C VAL A 121 2.53 12.54 -7.80
N GLU A 122 2.74 13.15 -8.98
CA GLU A 122 1.73 13.32 -9.99
C GLU A 122 1.88 12.28 -11.09
N LYS A 123 0.78 11.60 -11.41
CA LYS A 123 0.64 10.63 -12.49
C LYS A 123 -0.66 10.90 -13.25
N PRO A 124 -0.84 10.35 -14.46
CA PRO A 124 -2.09 10.53 -15.20
C PRO A 124 -3.33 10.15 -14.38
N GLY A 125 -4.14 11.15 -14.01
CA GLY A 125 -5.35 10.98 -13.21
C GLY A 125 -5.12 10.53 -11.76
N PHE A 126 -3.90 10.64 -11.24
CA PHE A 126 -3.58 10.16 -9.90
C PHE A 126 -2.53 11.03 -9.21
N HIS A 127 -2.84 11.41 -8.00
CA HIS A 127 -1.95 12.17 -7.12
C HIS A 127 -1.73 11.37 -5.84
N LEU A 128 -0.50 11.36 -5.33
CA LEU A 128 -0.17 10.69 -4.08
C LEU A 128 0.74 11.58 -3.24
N TRP A 129 0.34 11.76 -2.01
CA TRP A 129 1.12 12.41 -0.95
C TRP A 129 1.58 11.36 0.05
N ALA A 130 2.88 11.27 0.28
CA ALA A 130 3.48 10.38 1.27
C ALA A 130 3.62 11.10 2.62
N ILE A 131 3.05 10.52 3.65
CA ILE A 131 3.04 11.00 5.02
C ILE A 131 4.02 10.13 5.81
N PRO A 132 5.14 10.67 6.31
CA PRO A 132 6.08 9.88 7.11
C PRO A 132 5.41 9.38 8.38
N ASN A 133 5.73 8.15 8.78
CA ASN A 133 5.34 7.58 10.05
C ASN A 133 6.52 6.86 10.72
N ASP A 134 6.35 6.47 11.99
CA ASP A 134 7.42 5.91 12.82
C ASP A 134 7.39 4.37 12.92
N HIS A 135 6.60 3.68 12.08
CA HIS A 135 6.42 2.21 12.17
C HIS A 135 7.76 1.44 12.20
N LEU A 136 8.74 1.85 11.39
CA LEU A 136 10.06 1.19 11.34
C LEU A 136 11.07 1.73 12.34
N LYS A 137 10.73 2.73 13.17
CA LYS A 137 11.65 3.41 14.09
C LYS A 137 12.36 2.44 15.06
N GLY A 138 11.66 1.40 15.51
CA GLY A 138 12.24 0.36 16.36
C GLY A 138 13.40 -0.41 15.71
N ASN A 139 13.44 -0.47 14.40
CA ASN A 139 14.48 -1.13 13.61
C ASN A 139 15.71 -0.23 13.33
N GLN A 140 15.64 1.08 13.61
CA GLN A 140 16.67 2.04 13.27
C GLN A 140 18.08 1.68 13.74
N PRO A 141 18.31 1.14 14.98
CA PRO A 141 19.65 0.74 15.41
C PRO A 141 20.27 -0.36 14.56
N TYR A 142 19.44 -1.24 14.01
CA TYR A 142 19.87 -2.37 13.17
C TYR A 142 20.06 -1.92 11.71
N ALA A 143 19.13 -1.16 11.18
CA ALA A 143 19.19 -0.60 9.83
C ALA A 143 20.44 0.28 9.64
N LYS A 144 20.75 1.15 10.61
CA LYS A 144 21.95 1.98 10.59
C LYS A 144 23.24 1.15 10.50
N LYS A 145 23.31 -0.01 11.17
CA LYS A 145 24.44 -0.94 11.04
C LYS A 145 24.54 -1.55 9.65
N ALA A 146 23.40 -1.74 8.98
CA ALA A 146 23.32 -2.23 7.61
C ALA A 146 23.48 -1.13 6.55
N GLY A 147 23.68 0.14 6.95
CA GLY A 147 23.80 1.27 6.03
C GLY A 147 22.47 1.67 5.36
N MET A 148 21.35 1.44 6.04
CA MET A 148 20.00 1.71 5.55
C MET A 148 19.29 2.74 6.42
N ASP A 149 18.28 3.41 5.85
CA ASP A 149 17.29 4.20 6.58
C ASP A 149 16.02 3.37 6.86
N CYS A 150 15.25 3.80 7.85
CA CYS A 150 13.99 3.17 8.28
C CYS A 150 12.78 4.04 7.88
N ASP A 151 12.72 4.42 6.62
CA ASP A 151 11.60 5.21 6.13
C ASP A 151 10.34 4.34 5.99
N SER A 152 9.23 4.82 6.52
CA SER A 152 7.89 4.26 6.34
C SER A 152 6.87 5.37 6.11
N TYR A 153 5.86 5.08 5.31
CA TYR A 153 4.90 6.07 4.85
C TYR A 153 3.47 5.55 4.89
N SER A 154 2.56 6.43 5.31
CA SER A 154 1.15 6.37 4.97
C SER A 154 0.94 7.15 3.67
N PHE A 155 -0.17 6.89 2.96
CA PHE A 155 -0.45 7.53 1.68
C PHE A 155 -1.82 8.20 1.67
N ARG A 156 -1.85 9.48 1.28
CA ARG A 156 -3.07 10.16 0.89
C ARG A 156 -3.06 10.32 -0.62
N PHE A 157 -4.07 9.79 -1.30
CA PHE A 157 -4.13 9.80 -2.76
C PHE A 157 -5.54 10.13 -3.26
N TRP A 158 -5.61 10.67 -4.48
CA TRP A 158 -6.87 11.12 -5.09
C TRP A 158 -6.77 11.17 -6.62
N GLU A 159 -7.91 11.03 -7.31
CA GLU A 159 -8.04 11.45 -8.69
C GLU A 159 -8.19 12.99 -8.81
N SER A 160 -7.93 13.55 -9.99
CA SER A 160 -7.87 14.99 -10.22
C SER A 160 -9.12 15.76 -9.75
N GLU A 161 -10.29 15.13 -9.73
CA GLU A 161 -11.57 15.72 -9.30
C GLU A 161 -12.21 14.93 -8.16
N GLY A 162 -11.54 13.88 -7.66
CA GLY A 162 -12.03 13.00 -6.60
C GLY A 162 -11.69 13.50 -5.20
N ARG A 163 -12.45 13.01 -4.21
CA ARG A 163 -12.10 13.20 -2.80
C ARG A 163 -10.97 12.24 -2.42
N PRO A 164 -10.10 12.63 -1.47
CA PRO A 164 -8.96 11.81 -1.10
C PRO A 164 -9.35 10.50 -0.42
N VAL A 165 -8.52 9.48 -0.66
CA VAL A 165 -8.41 8.27 0.14
C VAL A 165 -7.16 8.39 1.00
N LEU A 166 -7.24 8.04 2.28
CA LEU A 166 -6.08 7.93 3.15
C LEU A 166 -5.87 6.46 3.52
N TYR A 167 -4.69 5.94 3.21
CA TYR A 167 -4.21 4.61 3.58
C TYR A 167 -3.08 4.74 4.59
N THR A 168 -3.26 4.15 5.76
CA THR A 168 -2.24 4.22 6.82
C THR A 168 -0.96 3.46 6.47
N ALA A 169 -1.02 2.40 5.66
CA ALA A 169 -0.07 1.31 5.70
C ALA A 169 0.06 0.82 7.16
N ASP A 170 1.25 0.36 7.58
CA ASP A 170 1.48 0.08 8.98
C ASP A 170 1.94 1.34 9.71
N ILE A 171 1.36 1.59 10.86
CA ILE A 171 1.64 2.76 11.70
C ILE A 171 1.79 2.35 13.17
N ASP A 172 2.59 3.09 13.92
CA ASP A 172 2.72 2.95 15.36
C ASP A 172 1.75 3.86 16.13
N SER A 173 1.29 4.94 15.49
CA SER A 173 0.34 5.90 16.07
C SER A 173 -0.52 6.58 15.01
N LEU A 174 -1.80 6.79 15.31
CA LEU A 174 -2.71 7.57 14.46
C LEU A 174 -2.36 9.07 14.43
N GLU A 175 -1.54 9.56 15.36
CA GLU A 175 -1.10 10.96 15.39
C GLU A 175 -0.43 11.40 14.07
N HIS A 176 0.27 10.46 13.39
CA HIS A 176 0.92 10.74 12.13
C HIS A 176 -0.04 11.10 10.99
N VAL A 177 -1.27 10.62 11.05
CA VAL A 177 -2.26 10.75 9.96
C VAL A 177 -3.49 11.57 10.33
N THR A 178 -3.69 11.89 11.62
CA THR A 178 -4.92 12.55 12.09
C THR A 178 -5.17 13.90 11.42
N SER A 179 -4.13 14.71 11.20
CA SER A 179 -4.24 16.00 10.51
C SER A 179 -4.62 15.87 9.04
N GLU A 180 -4.34 14.71 8.44
CA GLU A 180 -4.57 14.42 7.01
C GLU A 180 -5.94 13.77 6.74
N LEU A 181 -6.76 13.53 7.79
CA LEU A 181 -8.10 12.98 7.64
C LEU A 181 -9.15 13.99 7.15
N ASN A 182 -8.82 15.29 7.14
CA ASN A 182 -9.75 16.30 6.65
C ASN A 182 -10.09 16.08 5.18
N ASP A 183 -11.40 16.16 4.85
CA ASP A 183 -11.94 15.98 3.50
C ASP A 183 -11.69 14.59 2.87
N VAL A 184 -11.24 13.62 3.66
CA VAL A 184 -11.07 12.22 3.21
C VAL A 184 -12.44 11.58 3.03
N ASP A 185 -12.60 10.86 1.92
CA ASP A 185 -13.82 10.09 1.64
C ASP A 185 -13.74 8.65 2.15
N VAL A 186 -12.58 8.03 2.04
CA VAL A 186 -12.33 6.67 2.54
C VAL A 186 -11.05 6.65 3.37
N PHE A 187 -11.15 6.19 4.59
CA PHE A 187 -10.02 5.95 5.48
C PHE A 187 -9.73 4.44 5.53
N ILE A 188 -8.67 4.02 4.87
CA ILE A 188 -8.18 2.64 4.89
C ILE A 188 -7.14 2.55 5.99
N SER A 189 -7.48 1.90 7.10
CA SER A 189 -6.60 1.79 8.27
C SER A 189 -6.25 0.35 8.57
N GLU A 190 -4.99 0.11 8.88
CA GLU A 190 -4.56 -1.13 9.51
C GLU A 190 -5.18 -1.27 10.91
N CYS A 191 -5.37 -2.50 11.38
CA CYS A 191 -5.93 -2.78 12.70
C CYS A 191 -5.12 -3.81 13.52
N THR A 192 -3.83 -3.93 13.21
CA THR A 192 -2.89 -4.80 13.95
C THR A 192 -2.18 -4.04 15.06
N HIS A 193 -1.67 -2.84 14.76
CA HIS A 193 -0.84 -2.06 15.68
C HIS A 193 -1.63 -0.95 16.41
N VAL A 194 -2.77 -0.55 15.85
CA VAL A 194 -3.62 0.49 16.44
C VAL A 194 -5.01 -0.03 16.79
N PRO A 195 -5.57 0.35 17.94
CA PRO A 195 -6.91 -0.11 18.36
C PRO A 195 -8.01 0.40 17.43
N VAL A 196 -8.97 -0.47 17.10
CA VAL A 196 -10.09 -0.15 16.21
C VAL A 196 -10.93 1.00 16.74
N GLU A 197 -11.15 1.06 18.06
CA GLU A 197 -11.87 2.16 18.72
C GLU A 197 -11.20 3.51 18.49
N ALA A 198 -9.85 3.55 18.49
CA ALA A 198 -9.09 4.78 18.22
C ALA A 198 -9.20 5.19 16.75
N ILE A 199 -9.24 4.22 15.83
CA ILE A 199 -9.45 4.46 14.40
C ILE A 199 -10.82 5.10 14.18
N ILE A 200 -11.88 4.49 14.76
CA ILE A 200 -13.26 5.00 14.68
C ILE A 200 -13.34 6.42 15.25
N GLN A 201 -12.79 6.66 16.44
CA GLN A 201 -12.82 7.96 17.08
C GLN A 201 -12.12 9.06 16.25
N SER A 202 -10.98 8.74 15.64
CA SER A 202 -10.25 9.66 14.76
C SER A 202 -11.08 10.01 13.53
N ALA A 203 -11.70 9.01 12.89
CA ALA A 203 -12.55 9.19 11.73
C ALA A 203 -13.84 9.96 12.06
N VAL A 204 -14.46 9.71 13.22
CA VAL A 204 -15.63 10.48 13.73
C VAL A 204 -15.27 11.94 13.90
N THR A 205 -14.12 12.22 14.52
CA THR A 205 -13.65 13.59 14.77
C THR A 205 -13.44 14.35 13.47
N ALA A 206 -12.87 13.69 12.44
CA ALA A 206 -12.63 14.26 11.13
C ALA A 206 -13.84 14.17 10.18
N ARG A 207 -14.96 13.56 10.61
CA ARG A 207 -16.17 13.31 9.81
C ARG A 207 -15.92 12.52 8.52
N VAL A 208 -15.02 11.54 8.58
CA VAL A 208 -14.79 10.62 7.47
C VAL A 208 -15.99 9.68 7.34
N PRO A 209 -16.66 9.61 6.18
CA PRO A 209 -17.87 8.83 6.03
C PRO A 209 -17.65 7.31 5.95
N ARG A 210 -16.48 6.88 5.50
CA ARG A 210 -16.21 5.45 5.26
C ARG A 210 -14.85 5.03 5.83
N ILE A 211 -14.85 3.94 6.61
CA ILE A 211 -13.64 3.28 7.11
C ILE A 211 -13.52 1.91 6.48
N VAL A 212 -12.34 1.56 6.04
CA VAL A 212 -11.97 0.21 5.64
C VAL A 212 -10.86 -0.29 6.55
N LEU A 213 -11.18 -1.28 7.38
CA LEU A 213 -10.22 -1.92 8.27
C LEU A 213 -9.51 -3.03 7.52
N THR A 214 -8.20 -2.96 7.47
CA THR A 214 -7.31 -3.85 6.72
C THR A 214 -6.15 -4.31 7.56
N HIS A 215 -5.19 -5.03 6.97
CA HIS A 215 -4.05 -5.60 7.69
C HIS A 215 -4.53 -6.44 8.88
N ILE A 216 -5.48 -7.34 8.58
CA ILE A 216 -6.26 -8.09 9.57
C ILE A 216 -5.36 -9.14 10.23
N PRO A 217 -5.15 -9.08 11.55
CA PRO A 217 -4.40 -10.11 12.25
C PRO A 217 -5.24 -11.39 12.42
N PRO A 218 -4.61 -12.57 12.57
CA PRO A 218 -5.33 -13.85 12.68
C PRO A 218 -6.38 -13.88 13.79
N GLU A 219 -6.15 -13.14 14.87
CA GLU A 219 -7.04 -13.09 16.03
C GLU A 219 -8.38 -12.43 15.70
N LEU A 220 -8.42 -11.57 14.69
CA LEU A 220 -9.61 -10.87 14.22
C LEU A 220 -10.22 -11.52 12.98
N ASP A 221 -9.50 -12.45 12.32
CA ASP A 221 -9.98 -13.10 11.11
C ASP A 221 -11.22 -13.97 11.40
N GLY A 222 -12.30 -13.72 10.66
CA GLY A 222 -13.57 -14.39 10.85
C GLY A 222 -14.35 -14.01 12.12
N LYS A 223 -13.88 -13.05 12.91
CA LYS A 223 -14.60 -12.49 14.05
C LYS A 223 -15.24 -11.16 13.66
N GLY A 224 -16.50 -10.98 13.98
CA GLY A 224 -17.11 -9.64 13.93
C GLY A 224 -16.40 -8.71 14.91
N LEU A 225 -15.99 -7.52 14.47
CA LEU A 225 -15.51 -6.50 15.41
C LEU A 225 -16.70 -5.79 16.04
N ASN A 226 -16.53 -5.45 17.32
CA ASN A 226 -17.43 -4.52 17.95
C ASN A 226 -17.18 -3.11 17.37
N VAL A 227 -18.13 -2.63 16.59
CA VAL A 227 -18.15 -1.28 16.03
C VAL A 227 -19.29 -0.44 16.62
N ASP A 228 -19.84 -0.83 17.76
CA ASP A 228 -21.00 -0.21 18.40
C ASP A 228 -20.77 1.28 18.72
N SER A 229 -19.52 1.73 18.76
CA SER A 229 -19.16 3.14 18.96
C SER A 229 -19.27 4.00 17.70
N ALA A 230 -19.50 3.38 16.55
CA ALA A 230 -19.63 4.11 15.28
C ALA A 230 -21.01 4.77 15.16
N PRO A 231 -21.07 6.02 14.69
CA PRO A 231 -22.34 6.66 14.41
C PRO A 231 -23.02 6.07 13.18
N GLU A 232 -24.35 6.10 13.11
CA GLU A 232 -25.14 5.54 11.99
C GLU A 232 -24.79 6.08 10.59
N TRP A 233 -24.21 7.27 10.53
CA TRP A 233 -23.80 7.88 9.25
C TRP A 233 -22.47 7.37 8.70
N MET A 234 -21.72 6.57 9.46
CA MET A 234 -20.41 6.06 9.09
C MET A 234 -20.50 4.61 8.62
N ASP A 235 -19.95 4.35 7.45
CA ASP A 235 -19.79 2.98 6.94
C ASP A 235 -18.44 2.41 7.38
N ILE A 236 -18.47 1.22 8.00
CA ILE A 236 -17.26 0.50 8.42
C ILE A 236 -17.25 -0.87 7.75
N THR A 237 -16.25 -1.08 6.91
CA THR A 237 -16.06 -2.33 6.19
C THR A 237 -14.78 -3.03 6.63
N PHE A 238 -14.87 -4.35 6.87
CA PHE A 238 -13.69 -5.21 6.98
C PHE A 238 -13.20 -5.58 5.59
N ALA A 239 -11.94 -5.27 5.30
CA ALA A 239 -11.34 -5.67 4.06
C ALA A 239 -11.31 -7.20 3.94
N SER A 240 -11.59 -7.68 2.75
CA SER A 240 -11.31 -9.03 2.30
C SER A 240 -10.64 -8.94 0.94
N ASP A 241 -9.90 -9.99 0.60
CA ASP A 241 -9.30 -10.04 -0.74
C ASP A 241 -10.40 -9.97 -1.80
N GLY A 242 -10.25 -9.07 -2.76
CA GLY A 242 -11.26 -8.81 -3.79
C GLY A 242 -12.31 -7.76 -3.44
N LEU A 243 -12.29 -7.18 -2.24
CA LEU A 243 -13.15 -6.04 -1.93
C LEU A 243 -12.89 -4.91 -2.93
N ASN A 244 -13.95 -4.38 -3.50
CA ASN A 244 -13.93 -3.22 -4.39
C ASN A 244 -14.68 -2.06 -3.73
N ILE A 245 -14.10 -0.86 -3.79
CA ILE A 245 -14.67 0.36 -3.22
C ILE A 245 -14.61 1.46 -4.27
N GLU A 246 -15.76 2.02 -4.58
CA GLU A 246 -15.87 3.19 -5.47
C GLU A 246 -15.70 4.49 -4.64
N VAL A 247 -14.92 5.43 -5.15
CA VAL A 247 -14.59 6.71 -4.51
C VAL A 247 -15.02 7.88 -5.40
#